data_1d16864d103c0eff01c6ac3d28596980
#
_entry.id   1d16864d103c0eff01c6ac3d28596980
#
_cell.length_a   1.000
_cell.length_b   1.000
_cell.length_c   1.000
_cell.angle_alpha   90.00
_cell.angle_beta   90.00
_cell.angle_gamma   90.00
#
_symmetry.space_group_name_H-M   'P 1'
#
loop_
_entity.id
_entity.type
_entity.pdbx_description
1 polymer ?
#
loop_
_entity_poly.entity_id
_entity_poly.type
_entity_poly.pdbx_seq_one_letter_code
_entity_poly.pdbx_strand_id
1 'polypeptide(L)'
;MLFKIMKKILTFFILLISTYSFAADYKSNFNIEEFKSAQNDGKVVVIHSWNKYCTTCSKQKTILEKAKKDFQNIFFMNFEQSKNKDIAKLLKIDYWTTIVVYKDNKELAREIGLYNKEGIYNLIEKGI
;
A
#
# COMPACT_ATOMS: atom_id res chain seq x y z
N MET A 1 40.73 7.05 -34.93
CA MET A 1 39.44 7.62 -35.33
C MET A 1 38.27 6.68 -35.03
N LEU A 2 38.34 5.43 -35.39
CA LEU A 2 37.30 4.44 -35.14
C LEU A 2 37.04 4.19 -33.63
N PHE A 3 38.07 4.15 -32.81
CA PHE A 3 38.01 3.96 -31.36
C PHE A 3 37.26 5.09 -30.60
N LYS A 4 37.40 6.34 -31.09
CA LYS A 4 36.67 7.50 -30.51
C LYS A 4 35.20 7.48 -30.87
N ILE A 5 34.87 6.97 -32.06
CA ILE A 5 33.48 6.84 -32.54
C ILE A 5 32.79 5.72 -31.77
N MET A 6 33.46 4.58 -31.59
CA MET A 6 32.94 3.45 -30.78
C MET A 6 32.69 3.82 -29.34
N LYS A 7 33.58 4.59 -28.68
CA LYS A 7 33.37 5.06 -27.32
C LYS A 7 32.15 6.00 -27.21
N LYS A 8 31.95 6.87 -28.20
CA LYS A 8 30.77 7.76 -28.23
C LYS A 8 29.46 7.00 -28.47
N ILE A 9 29.49 5.97 -29.30
CA ILE A 9 28.32 5.12 -29.55
C ILE A 9 28.01 4.26 -28.32
N LEU A 10 29.02 3.75 -27.63
CA LEU A 10 28.83 2.98 -26.39
C LEU A 10 28.28 3.83 -25.26
N THR A 11 28.76 5.08 -25.11
CA THR A 11 28.24 6.02 -24.10
C THR A 11 26.82 6.45 -24.40
N PHE A 12 26.46 6.60 -25.67
CA PHE A 12 25.08 6.92 -26.08
C PHE A 12 24.12 5.75 -25.87
N PHE A 13 24.59 4.52 -26.03
CA PHE A 13 23.78 3.32 -25.80
C PHE A 13 23.53 3.05 -24.31
N ILE A 14 24.45 3.42 -23.42
CA ILE A 14 24.30 3.31 -21.97
C ILE A 14 23.29 4.32 -21.42
N LEU A 15 23.16 5.50 -22.07
CA LEU A 15 22.17 6.51 -21.70
C LEU A 15 20.74 6.17 -22.13
N LEU A 16 20.56 5.19 -23.01
CA LEU A 16 19.26 4.70 -23.47
C LEU A 16 18.70 3.53 -22.63
N ILE A 17 19.42 3.08 -21.61
CA ILE A 17 18.84 2.20 -20.57
C ILE A 17 18.05 3.10 -19.62
N SER A 18 17.09 3.82 -20.20
CA SER A 18 16.07 4.54 -19.45
C SER A 18 15.30 3.53 -18.61
N THR A 19 15.51 3.62 -17.36
CA THR A 19 14.63 3.21 -16.25
C THR A 19 13.22 2.82 -16.73
N TYR A 20 13.05 1.59 -17.15
CA TYR A 20 11.73 0.96 -17.06
C TYR A 20 11.46 0.85 -15.57
N SER A 21 10.92 1.91 -15.01
CA SER A 21 10.30 1.86 -13.71
C SER A 21 9.10 0.92 -13.85
N PHE A 22 9.32 -0.36 -13.62
CA PHE A 22 8.24 -1.29 -13.39
C PHE A 22 7.53 -0.77 -12.14
N ALA A 23 6.45 -0.02 -12.35
CA ALA A 23 5.49 0.19 -11.29
C ALA A 23 4.98 -1.21 -10.93
N ALA A 24 5.51 -1.76 -9.85
CA ALA A 24 5.04 -3.04 -9.36
C ALA A 24 3.53 -2.96 -9.17
N ASP A 25 2.78 -3.84 -9.81
CA ASP A 25 1.33 -3.91 -9.65
C ASP A 25 1.01 -4.04 -8.17
N TYR A 26 0.12 -3.17 -7.69
CA TYR A 26 -0.38 -3.26 -6.32
C TYR A 26 -1.21 -4.54 -6.20
N LYS A 27 -0.71 -5.49 -5.41
CA LYS A 27 -1.35 -6.79 -5.23
C LYS A 27 -1.93 -6.90 -3.83
N SER A 28 -3.06 -7.58 -3.73
CA SER A 28 -3.63 -7.95 -2.44
C SER A 28 -2.65 -8.80 -1.64
N ASN A 29 -2.42 -8.43 -0.40
CA ASN A 29 -1.55 -9.16 0.52
C ASN A 29 -2.25 -9.54 1.84
N PHE A 30 -3.56 -9.30 1.96
CA PHE A 30 -4.30 -9.68 3.14
C PHE A 30 -4.27 -11.21 3.34
N ASN A 31 -3.88 -11.62 4.53
CA ASN A 31 -3.89 -13.01 4.97
C ASN A 31 -4.53 -13.07 6.35
N ILE A 32 -5.57 -13.88 6.50
CA ILE A 32 -6.35 -13.94 7.74
C ILE A 32 -5.54 -14.50 8.93
N GLU A 33 -4.66 -15.45 8.69
CA GLU A 33 -3.83 -16.03 9.75
C GLU A 33 -2.78 -15.02 10.25
N GLU A 34 -2.15 -14.30 9.34
CA GLU A 34 -1.22 -13.22 9.69
C GLU A 34 -1.94 -12.07 10.40
N PHE A 35 -3.15 -11.72 9.96
CA PHE A 35 -3.98 -10.72 10.63
C PHE A 35 -4.29 -11.11 12.06
N LYS A 36 -4.78 -12.34 12.29
CA LYS A 36 -5.08 -12.85 13.63
C LYS A 36 -3.84 -12.91 14.50
N SER A 37 -2.73 -13.39 13.97
CA SER A 37 -1.46 -13.48 14.69
C SER A 37 -0.98 -12.10 15.13
N ALA A 38 -0.98 -11.12 14.23
CA ALA A 38 -0.58 -9.75 14.55
C ALA A 38 -1.50 -9.13 15.63
N GLN A 39 -2.80 -9.37 15.54
CA GLN A 39 -3.76 -8.90 16.55
C GLN A 39 -3.53 -9.56 17.91
N ASN A 40 -3.27 -10.87 17.96
CA ASN A 40 -2.97 -11.59 19.21
C ASN A 40 -1.65 -11.13 19.84
N ASP A 41 -0.70 -10.69 19.03
CA ASP A 41 0.58 -10.12 19.49
C ASP A 41 0.49 -8.64 19.90
N GLY A 42 -0.70 -8.06 19.89
CA GLY A 42 -0.93 -6.65 20.26
C GLY A 42 -0.41 -5.64 19.24
N LYS A 43 -0.17 -6.08 18.00
CA LYS A 43 0.34 -5.21 16.94
C LYS A 43 -0.77 -4.42 16.27
N VAL A 44 -0.44 -3.19 15.87
CA VAL A 44 -1.33 -2.38 15.05
C VAL A 44 -1.33 -2.91 13.62
N VAL A 45 -2.52 -3.10 13.05
CA VAL A 45 -2.70 -3.47 11.65
C VAL A 45 -3.51 -2.41 10.93
N VAL A 46 -3.01 -1.93 9.82
CA VAL A 46 -3.69 -1.00 8.91
C VAL A 46 -4.11 -1.76 7.67
N ILE A 47 -5.38 -1.73 7.34
CA ILE A 47 -5.95 -2.42 6.18
C ILE A 47 -6.49 -1.39 5.19
N HIS A 48 -6.09 -1.52 3.93
CA HIS A 48 -6.53 -0.71 2.81
C HIS A 48 -7.37 -1.54 1.83
N SER A 49 -8.61 -1.12 1.62
CA SER A 49 -9.49 -1.65 0.57
C SER A 49 -9.40 -0.78 -0.68
N TRP A 50 -9.10 -1.38 -1.82
CA TRP A 50 -8.86 -0.67 -3.08
C TRP A 50 -9.48 -1.37 -4.29
N ASN A 51 -9.51 -0.67 -5.40
CA ASN A 51 -9.89 -1.20 -6.72
C ASN A 51 -8.91 -0.73 -7.79
N LYS A 52 -8.77 -1.51 -8.86
CA LYS A 52 -7.75 -1.30 -9.90
C LYS A 52 -7.84 0.07 -10.59
N TYR A 53 -9.02 0.56 -10.88
CA TYR A 53 -9.23 1.81 -11.63
C TYR A 53 -9.67 2.99 -10.74
N CYS A 54 -9.30 2.95 -9.48
CA CYS A 54 -9.66 3.94 -8.48
C CYS A 54 -8.54 4.95 -8.29
N THR A 55 -8.73 6.18 -8.74
CA THR A 55 -7.74 7.27 -8.62
C THR A 55 -7.42 7.60 -7.15
N THR A 56 -8.42 7.68 -6.30
CA THR A 56 -8.24 7.93 -4.85
C THR A 56 -7.46 6.80 -4.20
N CYS A 57 -7.74 5.54 -4.56
CA CYS A 57 -7.00 4.38 -4.05
C CYS A 57 -5.51 4.45 -4.44
N SER A 58 -5.19 4.93 -5.63
CA SER A 58 -3.81 5.11 -6.08
C SER A 58 -3.06 6.16 -5.26
N LYS A 59 -3.72 7.26 -4.91
CA LYS A 59 -3.16 8.27 -3.99
C LYS A 59 -2.96 7.70 -2.59
N GLN A 60 -3.94 6.97 -2.08
CA GLN A 60 -3.85 6.29 -0.78
C GLN A 60 -2.69 5.30 -0.75
N LYS A 61 -2.54 4.48 -1.78
CA LYS A 61 -1.42 3.54 -1.93
C LYS A 61 -0.08 4.24 -1.75
N THR A 62 0.16 5.32 -2.49
CA THR A 62 1.43 6.07 -2.43
C THR A 62 1.72 6.58 -1.02
N ILE A 63 0.70 7.09 -0.34
CA ILE A 63 0.83 7.59 1.04
C ILE A 63 1.07 6.43 2.01
N LEU A 64 0.35 5.33 1.87
CA LEU A 64 0.49 4.15 2.73
C LEU A 64 1.84 3.45 2.56
N GLU A 65 2.40 3.40 1.35
CA GLU A 65 3.75 2.88 1.13
C GLU A 65 4.82 3.74 1.81
N LYS A 66 4.64 5.05 1.85
CA LYS A 66 5.50 5.94 2.64
C LYS A 66 5.29 5.74 4.14
N ALA A 67 4.05 5.65 4.60
CA ALA A 67 3.70 5.38 5.98
C ALA A 67 4.32 4.06 6.48
N LYS A 68 4.36 3.03 5.64
CA LYS A 68 5.02 1.76 5.95
C LYS A 68 6.50 1.90 6.29
N LYS A 69 7.18 2.87 5.70
CA LYS A 69 8.58 3.19 6.02
C LYS A 69 8.72 4.01 7.30
N ASP A 70 7.76 4.90 7.55
CA ASP A 70 7.76 5.80 8.70
C ASP A 70 7.27 5.11 9.99
N PHE A 71 6.37 4.14 9.88
CA PHE A 71 5.78 3.36 10.98
C PHE A 71 6.22 1.88 10.91
N GLN A 72 7.46 1.59 11.30
CA GLN A 72 8.06 0.26 11.12
C GLN A 72 7.43 -0.85 11.96
N ASN A 73 6.74 -0.53 13.04
CA ASN A 73 6.10 -1.51 13.95
C ASN A 73 4.63 -1.78 13.62
N ILE A 74 4.15 -1.27 12.50
CA ILE A 74 2.77 -1.45 12.04
C ILE A 74 2.72 -2.42 10.88
N PHE A 75 1.75 -3.32 10.90
CA PHE A 75 1.46 -4.22 9.78
C PHE A 75 0.52 -3.53 8.80
N PHE A 76 0.94 -3.43 7.55
CA PHE A 76 0.11 -2.88 6.47
C PHE A 76 -0.36 -4.01 5.57
N MET A 77 -1.67 -4.17 5.50
CA MET A 77 -2.35 -5.14 4.64
C MET A 77 -3.29 -4.44 3.68
N ASN A 78 -3.56 -5.06 2.56
CA ASN A 78 -4.48 -4.52 1.58
C ASN A 78 -5.20 -5.63 0.81
N PHE A 79 -6.33 -5.31 0.23
CA PHE A 79 -7.03 -6.22 -0.67
C PHE A 79 -7.80 -5.45 -1.76
N GLU A 80 -7.86 -6.06 -2.94
CA GLU A 80 -8.70 -5.56 -4.04
C GLU A 80 -10.14 -6.02 -3.81
N GLN A 81 -11.03 -5.08 -3.51
CA GLN A 81 -12.38 -5.39 -3.04
C GLN A 81 -13.22 -6.14 -4.06
N SER A 82 -13.12 -5.80 -5.35
CA SER A 82 -13.88 -6.47 -6.40
C SER A 82 -13.53 -7.94 -6.58
N LYS A 83 -12.31 -8.33 -6.24
CA LYS A 83 -11.81 -9.69 -6.36
C LYS A 83 -11.83 -10.49 -5.04
N ASN A 84 -11.97 -9.82 -3.91
CA ASN A 84 -11.91 -10.43 -2.57
C ASN A 84 -13.13 -10.05 -1.74
N LYS A 85 -14.31 -10.39 -2.22
CA LYS A 85 -15.58 -10.05 -1.56
C LYS A 85 -15.78 -10.76 -0.23
N ASP A 86 -15.17 -11.91 -0.06
CA ASP A 86 -15.11 -12.66 1.20
C ASP A 86 -14.35 -11.89 2.29
N ILE A 87 -13.22 -11.29 1.95
CA ILE A 87 -12.44 -10.43 2.85
C ILE A 87 -13.23 -9.17 3.19
N ALA A 88 -13.83 -8.53 2.20
CA ALA A 88 -14.67 -7.36 2.40
C ALA A 88 -15.82 -7.65 3.37
N LYS A 89 -16.49 -8.79 3.22
CA LYS A 89 -17.55 -9.23 4.12
C LYS A 89 -17.04 -9.54 5.53
N LEU A 90 -15.92 -10.23 5.63
CA LEU A 90 -15.28 -10.56 6.91
C LEU A 90 -14.96 -9.30 7.73
N LEU A 91 -14.40 -8.29 7.07
CA LEU A 91 -13.99 -7.03 7.69
C LEU A 91 -15.11 -5.96 7.71
N LYS A 92 -16.29 -6.29 7.17
CA LYS A 92 -17.42 -5.37 7.03
C LYS A 92 -17.05 -4.06 6.32
N ILE A 93 -16.28 -4.20 5.24
CA ILE A 93 -15.85 -3.08 4.39
C ILE A 93 -16.69 -3.08 3.11
N ASP A 94 -17.57 -2.11 2.98
CA ASP A 94 -18.52 -2.00 1.87
C ASP A 94 -17.97 -1.21 0.68
N TYR A 95 -16.98 -0.37 0.92
CA TYR A 95 -16.42 0.52 -0.09
C TYR A 95 -14.91 0.37 -0.23
N TRP A 96 -14.40 0.43 -1.48
CA TRP A 96 -12.98 0.72 -1.69
C TRP A 96 -12.66 2.15 -1.21
N THR A 97 -11.42 2.54 -1.18
CA THR A 97 -10.95 3.77 -0.52
C THR A 97 -11.10 3.76 1.00
N THR A 98 -11.40 2.61 1.59
CA THR A 98 -11.51 2.47 3.04
C THR A 98 -10.15 2.10 3.64
N ILE A 99 -9.77 2.82 4.69
CA ILE A 99 -8.61 2.51 5.52
C ILE A 99 -9.10 2.24 6.93
N VAL A 100 -8.71 1.10 7.49
CA VAL A 100 -9.13 0.66 8.83
C VAL A 100 -7.90 0.38 9.68
N VAL A 101 -7.94 0.79 10.92
CA VAL A 101 -6.89 0.55 11.91
C VAL A 101 -7.40 -0.40 12.99
N TYR A 102 -6.68 -1.49 13.22
CA TYR A 102 -6.98 -2.50 14.22
C TYR A 102 -5.85 -2.61 15.25
N LYS A 103 -6.22 -2.88 16.49
CA LYS A 103 -5.32 -3.26 17.57
C LYS A 103 -6.06 -4.11 18.61
N ASP A 104 -5.40 -5.12 19.15
CA ASP A 104 -5.94 -6.00 20.20
C ASP A 104 -7.31 -6.61 19.82
N ASN A 105 -7.44 -7.09 18.59
CA ASN A 105 -8.67 -7.65 18.02
C ASN A 105 -9.85 -6.66 17.94
N LYS A 106 -9.57 -5.37 17.99
CA LYS A 106 -10.59 -4.31 17.88
C LYS A 106 -10.29 -3.37 16.73
N GLU A 107 -11.35 -2.98 16.03
CA GLU A 107 -11.30 -1.84 15.14
C GLU A 107 -11.25 -0.55 15.95
N LEU A 108 -10.18 0.23 15.79
CA LEU A 108 -10.02 1.51 16.50
C LEU A 108 -10.51 2.69 15.71
N ALA A 109 -10.33 2.66 14.39
CA ALA A 109 -10.69 3.76 13.51
C ALA A 109 -10.90 3.27 12.08
N ARG A 110 -11.78 3.96 11.35
CA ARG A 110 -12.10 3.69 9.94
C ARG A 110 -12.40 5.01 9.25
N GLU A 111 -11.83 5.21 8.08
CA GLU A 111 -12.15 6.36 7.23
C GLU A 111 -12.25 5.94 5.76
N ILE A 112 -13.15 6.58 5.04
CA ILE A 112 -13.40 6.34 3.62
C ILE A 112 -13.00 7.59 2.84
N GLY A 113 -12.24 7.42 1.77
CA GLY A 113 -11.95 8.52 0.83
C GLY A 113 -10.86 9.50 1.27
N LEU A 114 -10.14 9.25 2.35
CA LEU A 114 -8.97 10.07 2.69
C LEU A 114 -7.93 10.00 1.56
N TYR A 115 -7.42 11.14 1.13
CA TYR A 115 -6.47 11.21 0.01
C TYR A 115 -5.25 12.10 0.28
N ASN A 116 -5.12 12.64 1.48
CA ASN A 116 -3.97 13.45 1.88
C ASN A 116 -3.17 12.76 2.99
N LYS A 117 -1.89 13.10 3.04
CA LYS A 117 -0.95 12.51 4.00
C LYS A 117 -1.35 12.75 5.45
N GLU A 118 -1.71 13.96 5.79
CA GLU A 118 -2.08 14.34 7.15
C GLU A 118 -3.24 13.50 7.67
N GLY A 119 -4.33 13.41 6.92
CA GLY A 119 -5.51 12.63 7.32
C GLY A 119 -5.19 11.15 7.49
N ILE A 120 -4.43 10.56 6.58
CA ILE A 120 -4.06 9.14 6.66
C ILE A 120 -3.10 8.88 7.84
N TYR A 121 -2.11 9.74 8.06
CA TYR A 121 -1.19 9.59 9.20
C TYR A 121 -1.91 9.75 10.54
N ASN A 122 -2.79 10.74 10.66
CA ASN A 122 -3.61 10.92 11.86
C ASN A 122 -4.51 9.71 12.15
N LEU A 123 -5.03 9.06 11.09
CA LEU A 123 -5.81 7.84 11.23
C LEU A 123 -4.93 6.68 11.76
N ILE A 124 -3.74 6.49 11.21
CA ILE A 124 -2.79 5.45 11.62
C ILE A 124 -2.36 5.66 13.07
N GLU A 125 -2.10 6.88 13.48
CA GLU A 125 -1.66 7.24 14.83
C GLU A 125 -2.70 6.93 15.92
N LYS A 126 -3.97 6.75 15.57
CA LYS A 126 -5.00 6.28 16.52
C LYS A 126 -4.73 4.86 17.05
N GLY A 127 -3.87 4.10 16.37
CA GLY A 127 -3.43 2.77 16.78
C GLY A 127 -2.23 2.76 17.72
N ILE A 128 -1.56 3.88 17.87
CA ILE A 128 -0.29 3.95 18.61
C ILE A 128 -0.51 4.41 20.05
#